data_1a26dc2e3ff19c7e43bbea50281fa430
#
_entry.id   1a26dc2e3ff19c7e43bbea50281fa430
#
_cell.length_a   1.000
_cell.length_b   1.000
_cell.length_c   1.000
_cell.angle_alpha   90.00
_cell.angle_beta   90.00
_cell.angle_gamma   90.00
#
_symmetry.space_group_name_H-M   'P 1'
#
loop_
_entity.id
_entity.type
_entity.pdbx_description
1 polymer ?
#
loop_
_entity_poly.entity_id
_entity_poly.type
_entity_poly.pdbx_seq_one_letter_code
_entity_poly.pdbx_strand_id
1 'polypeptide(L)'
;MESQPDTTGDAPAGEAAPSPAEAPGQPGADSGPEVGAGEGTASETGAGEAGAATADPASRAARLEQELAALREQFDNLNGQYMRLAADFDNYRKRQSRDLEDQRVQIACNTLSEILPVVDNFDRARQQLNPQHEEAQTLHRSYQGLYKQLVDVFKQLGVSPMRVEGEPFDPTLHEAVMREPSDQHPEDVVIEELQRGYQLNGRVLRHALVKVSMGPGPGDQSQEQAG
;
A
#
# COMPACT_ATOMS: atom_id res chain seq x y z
N MET A 1 7.89 55.17 -45.93
CA MET A 1 6.50 55.12 -46.38
C MET A 1 5.96 53.91 -45.69
N GLU A 2 5.46 54.10 -44.45
CA GLU A 2 4.03 54.31 -44.15
C GLU A 2 3.26 53.02 -44.42
N SER A 3 2.57 52.40 -43.53
CA SER A 3 1.78 52.83 -42.39
C SER A 3 1.45 51.61 -41.52
N GLN A 4 1.50 51.79 -40.21
CA GLN A 4 0.55 51.14 -39.32
C GLN A 4 -0.87 51.76 -39.52
N PRO A 5 -1.95 51.06 -39.11
CA PRO A 5 -2.49 51.25 -37.81
C PRO A 5 -3.05 49.97 -37.17
N ASP A 6 -2.90 49.88 -35.85
CA ASP A 6 -3.92 49.94 -34.81
C ASP A 6 -5.19 49.11 -35.01
N THR A 7 -5.46 48.21 -34.07
CA THR A 7 -6.56 48.40 -33.10
C THR A 7 -6.76 47.16 -32.19
N THR A 8 -6.67 47.43 -30.91
CA THR A 8 -7.70 47.10 -29.88
C THR A 8 -8.08 45.64 -29.70
N GLY A 9 -7.65 44.96 -28.61
CA GLY A 9 -8.44 44.89 -27.39
C GLY A 9 -9.41 43.74 -27.43
N ASP A 10 -9.07 42.71 -26.75
CA ASP A 10 -10.06 42.06 -25.84
C ASP A 10 -9.33 41.09 -24.93
N ALA A 11 -9.38 41.39 -23.63
CA ALA A 11 -9.08 40.44 -22.59
C ALA A 11 -10.38 39.75 -22.22
N PRO A 12 -10.46 38.44 -22.11
CA PRO A 12 -11.43 37.81 -21.23
C PRO A 12 -10.80 37.50 -19.89
N ALA A 13 -11.31 38.15 -18.89
CA ALA A 13 -11.26 37.80 -17.49
C ALA A 13 -11.87 36.43 -17.27
N GLY A 14 -11.40 35.73 -16.24
CA GLY A 14 -12.19 34.68 -15.62
C GLY A 14 -11.45 33.38 -15.41
N GLU A 15 -10.32 33.44 -14.70
CA GLU A 15 -9.76 32.29 -14.03
C GLU A 15 -10.58 31.99 -12.78
N ALA A 16 -11.54 31.09 -12.91
CA ALA A 16 -12.29 30.55 -11.81
C ALA A 16 -11.39 29.55 -11.08
N ALA A 17 -10.98 29.89 -9.86
CA ALA A 17 -10.38 28.99 -8.93
C ALA A 17 -11.29 27.77 -8.67
N PRO A 18 -10.77 26.53 -8.65
CA PRO A 18 -11.56 25.40 -8.25
C PRO A 18 -11.88 25.48 -6.74
N SER A 19 -13.15 25.41 -6.41
CA SER A 19 -13.66 25.21 -5.06
C SER A 19 -13.00 24.00 -4.40
N PRO A 20 -12.72 24.05 -3.10
CA PRO A 20 -12.22 22.89 -2.37
C PRO A 20 -13.32 21.82 -2.31
N ALA A 21 -12.95 20.62 -2.75
CA ALA A 21 -13.75 19.41 -2.73
C ALA A 21 -14.30 19.15 -1.31
N GLU A 22 -15.57 18.89 -1.27
CA GLU A 22 -16.33 18.40 -0.11
C GLU A 22 -15.60 17.24 0.57
N ALA A 23 -15.40 17.38 1.86
CA ALA A 23 -15.01 16.30 2.74
C ALA A 23 -16.09 15.20 2.72
N PRO A 24 -15.72 13.91 2.68
CA PRO A 24 -16.70 12.83 2.79
C PRO A 24 -17.35 12.83 4.16
N GLY A 25 -18.68 12.71 4.13
CA GLY A 25 -19.60 12.82 5.24
C GLY A 25 -19.24 11.96 6.45
N GLN A 26 -19.39 12.54 7.57
CA GLN A 26 -19.46 11.85 8.86
C GLN A 26 -20.60 10.83 8.82
N PRO A 27 -20.40 9.58 9.26
CA PRO A 27 -21.52 8.68 9.53
C PRO A 27 -22.31 9.21 10.72
N GLY A 28 -23.63 9.28 10.53
CA GLY A 28 -24.60 9.84 11.44
C GLY A 28 -24.52 9.24 12.85
N ALA A 29 -24.59 10.10 13.80
CA ALA A 29 -24.96 9.77 15.17
C ALA A 29 -26.39 9.27 15.17
N ASP A 30 -26.59 8.00 15.37
CA ASP A 30 -27.88 7.38 15.59
C ASP A 30 -28.16 7.34 17.09
N SER A 31 -29.31 7.96 17.41
CA SER A 31 -30.21 7.68 18.53
C SER A 31 -29.64 7.65 19.97
N GLY A 32 -29.66 8.78 20.60
CA GLY A 32 -29.89 8.84 22.03
C GLY A 32 -31.39 8.57 22.36
N PRO A 33 -31.71 7.95 23.50
CA PRO A 33 -33.11 7.70 23.86
C PRO A 33 -33.86 8.98 24.11
N GLU A 34 -34.98 9.12 23.41
CA GLU A 34 -36.01 10.12 23.71
C GLU A 34 -36.43 10.01 25.16
N VAL A 35 -36.19 11.06 25.92
CA VAL A 35 -36.86 11.25 27.20
C VAL A 35 -38.21 11.91 26.90
N GLY A 36 -39.24 11.11 26.97
CA GLY A 36 -40.62 11.55 26.79
C GLY A 36 -40.96 12.65 27.76
N ALA A 37 -41.41 13.80 27.23
CA ALA A 37 -42.07 14.84 27.97
C ALA A 37 -43.45 14.31 28.41
N GLY A 38 -43.53 13.91 29.69
CA GLY A 38 -44.82 13.65 30.37
C GLY A 38 -45.26 14.92 31.10
N GLU A 39 -46.20 15.64 30.51
CA GLU A 39 -47.04 16.58 31.27
C GLU A 39 -47.82 15.78 32.30
N GLY A 40 -47.76 16.20 33.54
CA GLY A 40 -48.55 15.56 34.58
C GLY A 40 -48.54 16.28 35.91
N THR A 41 -49.43 17.22 36.02
CA THR A 41 -50.19 17.63 37.24
C THR A 41 -49.38 18.05 38.48
N ALA A 42 -49.48 19.32 38.73
CA ALA A 42 -49.33 19.90 40.06
C ALA A 42 -50.13 19.10 41.09
N SER A 43 -49.48 18.60 42.12
CA SER A 43 -50.12 18.27 43.41
C SER A 43 -49.21 18.79 44.50
N GLU A 44 -49.73 19.80 45.18
CA GLU A 44 -49.22 20.30 46.41
C GLU A 44 -49.10 19.16 47.42
N THR A 45 -47.92 18.97 47.97
CA THR A 45 -47.81 18.61 49.40
C THR A 45 -46.48 19.17 49.92
N GLY A 46 -46.55 20.36 50.43
CA GLY A 46 -45.52 20.89 51.32
C GLY A 46 -45.53 20.09 52.62
N ALA A 47 -44.50 19.23 52.79
CA ALA A 47 -44.09 18.75 54.11
C ALA A 47 -42.83 17.84 53.92
N GLY A 48 -41.67 18.42 53.81
CA GLY A 48 -40.44 17.64 53.68
C GLY A 48 -39.14 18.41 53.85
N GLU A 49 -39.17 19.72 53.86
CA GLU A 49 -37.94 20.51 53.95
C GLU A 49 -37.49 20.88 55.37
N ALA A 50 -38.18 20.43 56.38
CA ALA A 50 -37.83 20.70 57.79
C ALA A 50 -36.93 19.64 58.44
N GLY A 51 -36.55 18.55 57.72
CA GLY A 51 -35.71 17.45 58.25
C GLY A 51 -34.20 17.57 57.97
N ALA A 52 -33.79 18.42 57.05
CA ALA A 52 -32.39 18.54 56.66
C ALA A 52 -31.55 19.53 57.49
N ALA A 53 -32.16 20.30 58.33
CA ALA A 53 -31.49 21.39 59.06
C ALA A 53 -30.93 21.00 60.45
N THR A 54 -31.13 19.76 60.91
CA THR A 54 -30.66 19.32 62.26
C THR A 54 -29.69 18.16 62.21
N ALA A 55 -29.09 17.83 61.08
CA ALA A 55 -28.03 16.88 61.06
C ALA A 55 -26.79 17.47 61.72
N ASP A 56 -26.30 16.81 62.76
CA ASP A 56 -25.07 17.13 63.46
C ASP A 56 -23.94 17.43 62.45
N PRO A 57 -23.21 18.57 62.61
CA PRO A 57 -22.11 18.93 61.71
C PRO A 57 -21.13 17.81 61.44
N ALA A 58 -20.88 16.94 62.43
CA ALA A 58 -20.02 15.77 62.29
C ALA A 58 -20.57 14.70 61.32
N SER A 59 -21.88 14.47 61.32
CA SER A 59 -22.52 13.52 60.42
C SER A 59 -22.54 14.05 58.97
N ARG A 60 -22.68 15.38 58.79
CA ARG A 60 -22.58 16.04 57.49
C ARG A 60 -21.16 15.99 56.92
N ALA A 61 -20.14 16.22 57.76
CA ALA A 61 -18.73 16.10 57.40
C ALA A 61 -18.40 14.68 56.93
N ALA A 62 -18.83 13.66 57.67
CA ALA A 62 -18.60 12.25 57.33
C ALA A 62 -19.26 11.87 55.98
N ARG A 63 -20.45 12.36 55.68
CA ARG A 63 -21.10 12.13 54.35
C ARG A 63 -20.32 12.79 53.22
N LEU A 64 -19.89 14.03 53.40
CA LEU A 64 -19.10 14.74 52.39
C LEU A 64 -17.75 14.08 52.16
N GLU A 65 -17.12 13.56 53.21
CA GLU A 65 -15.89 12.79 53.08
C GLU A 65 -16.09 11.48 52.29
N GLN A 66 -17.20 10.77 52.51
CA GLN A 66 -17.57 9.58 51.75
C GLN A 66 -17.84 9.92 50.27
N GLU A 67 -18.59 10.99 50.02
CA GLU A 67 -18.87 11.45 48.64
C GLU A 67 -17.58 11.87 47.91
N LEU A 68 -16.68 12.57 48.60
CA LEU A 68 -15.37 12.92 48.05
C LEU A 68 -14.51 11.69 47.76
N ALA A 69 -14.53 10.70 48.63
CA ALA A 69 -13.81 9.45 48.41
C ALA A 69 -14.35 8.68 47.17
N ALA A 70 -15.68 8.55 47.10
CA ALA A 70 -16.34 7.90 45.97
C ALA A 70 -16.10 8.64 44.64
N LEU A 71 -16.15 10.01 44.67
CA LEU A 71 -15.89 10.81 43.46
C LEU A 71 -14.42 10.69 43.00
N ARG A 72 -13.47 10.63 43.94
CA ARG A 72 -12.07 10.41 43.62
C ARG A 72 -11.85 9.05 42.99
N GLU A 73 -12.46 8.00 43.52
CA GLU A 73 -12.40 6.67 42.96
C GLU A 73 -12.98 6.63 41.53
N GLN A 74 -14.14 7.29 41.30
CA GLN A 74 -14.72 7.42 39.97
C GLN A 74 -13.79 8.18 39.02
N PHE A 75 -13.18 9.27 39.47
CA PHE A 75 -12.23 10.04 38.69
C PHE A 75 -11.00 9.20 38.28
N ASP A 76 -10.40 8.47 39.23
CA ASP A 76 -9.27 7.64 38.99
C ASP A 76 -9.59 6.51 38.01
N ASN A 77 -10.76 5.89 38.15
CA ASN A 77 -11.25 4.88 37.23
C ASN A 77 -11.46 5.46 35.80
N LEU A 78 -12.11 6.63 35.70
CA LEU A 78 -12.32 7.28 34.42
C LEU A 78 -11.02 7.73 33.78
N ASN A 79 -10.10 8.26 34.57
CA ASN A 79 -8.78 8.64 34.08
C ASN A 79 -8.00 7.42 33.58
N GLY A 80 -8.07 6.30 34.29
CA GLY A 80 -7.49 5.04 33.85
C GLY A 80 -8.07 4.52 32.53
N GLN A 81 -9.40 4.63 32.38
CA GLN A 81 -10.07 4.29 31.10
C GLN A 81 -9.64 5.22 29.97
N TYR A 82 -9.59 6.53 30.23
CA TYR A 82 -9.14 7.52 29.26
C TYR A 82 -7.71 7.27 28.80
N MET A 83 -6.79 7.03 29.71
CA MET A 83 -5.39 6.73 29.38
C MET A 83 -5.26 5.45 28.54
N ARG A 84 -6.06 4.43 28.85
CA ARG A 84 -6.10 3.18 28.08
C ARG A 84 -6.65 3.42 26.67
N LEU A 85 -7.76 4.14 26.58
CA LEU A 85 -8.36 4.49 25.28
C LEU A 85 -7.41 5.32 24.41
N ALA A 86 -6.71 6.29 25.01
CA ALA A 86 -5.72 7.10 24.30
C ALA A 86 -4.59 6.25 23.75
N ALA A 87 -4.06 5.30 24.53
CA ALA A 87 -3.03 4.37 24.09
C ALA A 87 -3.52 3.45 22.97
N ASP A 88 -4.75 2.94 23.09
CA ASP A 88 -5.35 2.09 22.05
C ASP A 88 -5.59 2.87 20.76
N PHE A 89 -6.02 4.14 20.86
CA PHE A 89 -6.18 5.01 19.70
C PHE A 89 -4.86 5.29 18.99
N ASP A 90 -3.77 5.55 19.73
CA ASP A 90 -2.45 5.75 19.17
C ASP A 90 -1.93 4.48 18.46
N ASN A 91 -2.15 3.32 19.06
CA ASN A 91 -1.82 2.04 18.46
C ASN A 91 -2.64 1.78 17.19
N TYR A 92 -3.94 2.06 17.23
CA TYR A 92 -4.83 1.97 16.07
C TYR A 92 -4.36 2.88 14.93
N ARG A 93 -4.06 4.13 15.22
CA ARG A 93 -3.58 5.10 14.22
C ARG A 93 -2.28 4.64 13.55
N LYS A 94 -1.32 4.14 14.36
CA LYS A 94 -0.05 3.61 13.83
C LYS A 94 -0.27 2.38 12.94
N ARG A 95 -1.15 1.47 13.35
CA ARG A 95 -1.50 0.30 12.54
C ARG A 95 -2.19 0.71 11.25
N GLN A 96 -3.18 1.60 11.32
CA GLN A 96 -3.91 2.09 10.15
C GLN A 96 -2.98 2.75 9.12
N SER A 97 -2.00 3.53 9.59
CA SER A 97 -1.00 4.14 8.68
C SER A 97 -0.16 3.09 7.94
N ARG A 98 0.25 2.00 8.62
CA ARG A 98 0.98 0.90 8.00
C ARG A 98 0.10 0.13 7.01
N ASP A 99 -1.13 -0.19 7.42
CA ASP A 99 -2.09 -0.91 6.57
C ASP A 99 -2.37 -0.15 5.27
N LEU A 100 -2.51 1.19 5.33
CA LEU A 100 -2.67 2.04 4.15
C LEU A 100 -1.44 2.03 3.24
N GLU A 101 -0.24 2.04 3.81
CA GLU A 101 0.99 1.95 3.04
C GLU A 101 1.12 0.60 2.34
N ASP A 102 0.86 -0.50 3.07
CA ASP A 102 0.86 -1.85 2.52
C ASP A 102 -0.18 -2.01 1.41
N GLN A 103 -1.37 -1.44 1.57
CA GLN A 103 -2.40 -1.44 0.52
C GLN A 103 -1.94 -0.69 -0.74
N ARG A 104 -1.31 0.48 -0.59
CA ARG A 104 -0.77 1.24 -1.74
C ARG A 104 0.27 0.43 -2.50
N VAL A 105 1.20 -0.19 -1.79
CA VAL A 105 2.21 -1.05 -2.40
C VAL A 105 1.55 -2.25 -3.08
N GLN A 106 0.55 -2.87 -2.46
CA GLN A 106 -0.15 -4.02 -3.05
C GLN A 106 -0.89 -3.64 -4.34
N ILE A 107 -1.58 -2.50 -4.35
CA ILE A 107 -2.27 -1.99 -5.55
C ILE A 107 -1.25 -1.73 -6.67
N ALA A 108 -0.12 -1.09 -6.34
CA ALA A 108 0.94 -0.85 -7.31
C ALA A 108 1.50 -2.17 -7.86
N CYS A 109 1.76 -3.16 -7.00
CA CYS A 109 2.22 -4.49 -7.43
C CYS A 109 1.24 -5.15 -8.39
N ASN A 110 -0.05 -5.18 -8.04
CA ASN A 110 -1.07 -5.80 -8.88
C ASN A 110 -1.16 -5.12 -10.26
N THR A 111 -1.25 -3.78 -10.27
CA THR A 111 -1.32 -3.01 -11.52
C THR A 111 -0.08 -3.21 -12.40
N LEU A 112 1.10 -3.17 -11.81
CA LEU A 112 2.35 -3.38 -12.55
C LEU A 112 2.46 -4.81 -13.09
N SER A 113 2.02 -5.82 -12.33
CA SER A 113 2.02 -7.22 -12.77
C SER A 113 1.13 -7.45 -14.00
N GLU A 114 0.00 -6.75 -14.09
CA GLU A 114 -0.88 -6.80 -15.28
C GLU A 114 -0.24 -6.19 -16.54
N ILE A 115 0.70 -5.26 -16.36
CA ILE A 115 1.42 -4.62 -17.49
C ILE A 115 2.61 -5.47 -17.95
N LEU A 116 3.20 -6.32 -17.11
CA LEU A 116 4.37 -7.13 -17.46
C LEU A 116 4.24 -7.95 -18.73
N PRO A 117 3.08 -8.58 -19.05
CA PRO A 117 2.93 -9.29 -20.34
C PRO A 117 3.13 -8.40 -21.57
N VAL A 118 2.78 -7.11 -21.46
CA VAL A 118 3.03 -6.14 -22.55
C VAL A 118 4.52 -5.90 -22.69
N VAL A 119 5.24 -5.74 -21.57
CA VAL A 119 6.72 -5.58 -21.57
C VAL A 119 7.39 -6.81 -22.18
N ASP A 120 6.93 -8.03 -21.84
CA ASP A 120 7.46 -9.29 -22.41
C ASP A 120 7.25 -9.35 -23.94
N ASN A 121 6.06 -8.92 -24.40
CA ASN A 121 5.78 -8.88 -25.83
C ASN A 121 6.69 -7.88 -26.56
N PHE A 122 6.97 -6.73 -25.93
CA PHE A 122 7.94 -5.76 -26.45
C PHE A 122 9.35 -6.37 -26.49
N ASP A 123 9.78 -7.05 -25.44
CA ASP A 123 11.11 -7.65 -25.42
C ASP A 123 11.23 -8.78 -26.46
N ARG A 124 10.22 -9.64 -26.58
CA ARG A 124 10.14 -10.69 -27.60
C ARG A 124 10.19 -10.12 -29.01
N ALA A 125 9.39 -9.08 -29.30
CA ALA A 125 9.42 -8.44 -30.61
C ALA A 125 10.79 -7.84 -30.91
N ARG A 126 11.47 -7.24 -29.92
CA ARG A 126 12.83 -6.72 -30.06
C ARG A 126 13.83 -7.80 -30.44
N GLN A 127 13.72 -9.00 -29.87
CA GLN A 127 14.62 -10.13 -30.14
C GLN A 127 14.36 -10.77 -31.50
N GLN A 128 13.09 -10.83 -31.93
CA GLN A 128 12.70 -11.48 -33.19
C GLN A 128 12.88 -10.59 -34.42
N LEU A 129 12.89 -9.27 -34.25
CA LEU A 129 13.07 -8.35 -35.37
C LEU A 129 14.53 -8.30 -35.82
N ASN A 130 14.81 -8.86 -37.00
CA ASN A 130 16.10 -8.74 -37.68
C ASN A 130 15.91 -8.00 -39.02
N PRO A 131 15.87 -6.66 -39.00
CA PRO A 131 15.56 -5.87 -40.19
C PRO A 131 16.68 -5.91 -41.21
N GLN A 132 16.37 -6.38 -42.44
CA GLN A 132 17.33 -6.47 -43.57
C GLN A 132 17.31 -5.21 -44.42
N HIS A 133 16.24 -4.40 -44.37
CA HIS A 133 16.08 -3.20 -45.20
C HIS A 133 16.28 -1.94 -44.38
N GLU A 134 16.75 -0.86 -44.98
CA GLU A 134 17.06 0.43 -44.31
C GLU A 134 15.85 1.06 -43.63
N GLU A 135 14.70 1.02 -44.31
CA GLU A 135 13.42 1.51 -43.73
C GLU A 135 13.02 0.72 -42.49
N ALA A 136 13.16 -0.62 -42.55
CA ALA A 136 12.88 -1.51 -41.41
C ALA A 136 13.87 -1.29 -40.25
N GLN A 137 15.14 -0.98 -40.56
CA GLN A 137 16.14 -0.61 -39.55
C GLN A 137 15.80 0.68 -38.82
N THR A 138 15.27 1.68 -39.54
CA THR A 138 14.83 2.93 -38.96
C THR A 138 13.65 2.73 -38.02
N LEU A 139 12.67 1.92 -38.42
CA LEU A 139 11.54 1.55 -37.59
C LEU A 139 12.00 0.79 -36.33
N HIS A 140 12.92 -0.18 -36.51
CA HIS A 140 13.48 -0.96 -35.39
C HIS A 140 14.21 -0.05 -34.39
N ARG A 141 14.96 0.94 -34.87
CA ARG A 141 15.65 1.92 -33.99
C ARG A 141 14.64 2.76 -33.17
N SER A 142 13.56 3.20 -33.81
CA SER A 142 12.47 3.91 -33.14
C SER A 142 11.80 3.04 -32.06
N TYR A 143 11.55 1.76 -32.39
CA TYR A 143 11.01 0.77 -31.47
C TYR A 143 11.91 0.54 -30.25
N GLN A 144 13.23 0.40 -30.45
CA GLN A 144 14.20 0.30 -29.37
C GLN A 144 14.18 1.53 -28.46
N GLY A 145 13.98 2.71 -29.04
CA GLY A 145 13.82 3.97 -28.29
C GLY A 145 12.60 3.94 -27.36
N LEU A 146 11.46 3.49 -27.88
CA LEU A 146 10.23 3.35 -27.09
C LEU A 146 10.37 2.31 -25.97
N TYR A 147 10.97 1.17 -26.28
CA TYR A 147 11.26 0.15 -25.26
C TYR A 147 12.17 0.67 -24.14
N LYS A 148 13.21 1.42 -24.50
CA LYS A 148 14.09 2.05 -23.52
C LYS A 148 13.34 3.02 -22.62
N GLN A 149 12.49 3.86 -23.19
CA GLN A 149 11.65 4.78 -22.40
C GLN A 149 10.74 4.01 -21.43
N LEU A 150 10.12 2.93 -21.87
CA LEU A 150 9.29 2.08 -21.02
C LEU A 150 10.10 1.53 -19.85
N VAL A 151 11.28 0.96 -20.11
CA VAL A 151 12.18 0.43 -19.06
C VAL A 151 12.62 1.55 -18.10
N ASP A 152 12.92 2.73 -18.61
CA ASP A 152 13.32 3.87 -17.77
C ASP A 152 12.18 4.33 -16.85
N VAL A 153 10.93 4.35 -17.32
CA VAL A 153 9.75 4.62 -16.50
C VAL A 153 9.59 3.55 -15.42
N PHE A 154 9.73 2.27 -15.75
CA PHE A 154 9.68 1.18 -14.77
C PHE A 154 10.73 1.35 -13.68
N LYS A 155 11.98 1.70 -14.05
CA LYS A 155 13.04 1.98 -13.08
C LYS A 155 12.72 3.16 -12.18
N GLN A 156 12.12 4.23 -12.71
CA GLN A 156 11.70 5.39 -11.91
C GLN A 156 10.61 5.02 -10.90
N LEU A 157 9.73 4.08 -11.24
CA LEU A 157 8.72 3.54 -10.34
C LEU A 157 9.32 2.58 -9.29
N GLY A 158 10.62 2.24 -9.39
CA GLY A 158 11.29 1.29 -8.49
C GLY A 158 11.18 -0.17 -8.93
N VAL A 159 10.69 -0.42 -10.16
CA VAL A 159 10.67 -1.77 -10.74
C VAL A 159 12.04 -2.10 -11.32
N SER A 160 12.57 -3.25 -10.96
CA SER A 160 13.84 -3.76 -11.50
C SER A 160 13.70 -5.20 -11.97
N PRO A 161 14.33 -5.57 -13.11
CA PRO A 161 14.42 -6.96 -13.52
C PRO A 161 15.35 -7.72 -12.58
N MET A 162 15.05 -8.96 -12.34
CA MET A 162 15.93 -9.88 -11.62
C MET A 162 17.08 -10.31 -12.56
N ARG A 163 18.26 -10.52 -12.00
CA ARG A 163 19.37 -11.16 -12.69
C ARG A 163 19.48 -12.56 -12.15
N VAL A 164 19.25 -13.53 -13.00
CA VAL A 164 19.08 -14.91 -12.56
C VAL A 164 20.02 -15.89 -13.26
N GLU A 165 20.53 -15.58 -14.45
CA GLU A 165 21.42 -16.45 -15.20
C GLU A 165 22.76 -16.61 -14.48
N GLY A 166 23.15 -17.86 -14.26
CA GLY A 166 24.38 -18.21 -13.56
C GLY A 166 24.30 -18.13 -12.03
N GLU A 167 23.15 -17.71 -11.47
CA GLU A 167 22.94 -17.64 -10.02
C GLU A 167 22.34 -18.96 -9.50
N PRO A 168 22.53 -19.27 -8.20
CA PRO A 168 21.85 -20.39 -7.57
C PRO A 168 20.33 -20.23 -7.63
N PHE A 169 19.62 -21.32 -7.80
CA PHE A 169 18.16 -21.32 -7.80
C PHE A 169 17.62 -20.97 -6.41
N ASP A 170 16.78 -19.93 -6.35
CA ASP A 170 16.08 -19.49 -5.14
C ASP A 170 14.56 -19.56 -5.37
N PRO A 171 13.84 -20.45 -4.68
CA PRO A 171 12.38 -20.60 -4.81
C PRO A 171 11.59 -19.34 -4.45
N THR A 172 12.17 -18.39 -3.73
CA THR A 172 11.50 -17.13 -3.38
C THR A 172 11.51 -16.10 -4.51
N LEU A 173 12.40 -16.27 -5.49
CA LEU A 173 12.61 -15.37 -6.62
C LEU A 173 12.36 -16.04 -7.97
N HIS A 174 12.58 -17.35 -8.06
CA HIS A 174 12.60 -18.11 -9.29
C HIS A 174 11.54 -19.22 -9.30
N GLU A 175 11.01 -19.52 -10.47
CA GLU A 175 10.15 -20.66 -10.74
C GLU A 175 10.83 -21.57 -11.77
N ALA A 176 11.23 -22.76 -11.36
CA ALA A 176 11.88 -23.73 -12.25
C ALA A 176 10.83 -24.43 -13.11
N VAL A 177 10.82 -24.13 -14.40
CA VAL A 177 9.92 -24.75 -15.39
C VAL A 177 10.54 -26.00 -16.00
N MET A 178 11.85 -25.98 -16.20
CA MET A 178 12.60 -27.08 -16.80
C MET A 178 13.89 -27.35 -16.04
N ARG A 179 14.30 -28.63 -16.05
CA ARG A 179 15.62 -29.06 -15.56
C ARG A 179 16.35 -29.77 -16.71
N GLU A 180 17.62 -29.43 -16.90
CA GLU A 180 18.42 -29.98 -17.98
C GLU A 180 19.84 -30.31 -17.49
N PRO A 181 20.43 -31.44 -17.90
CA PRO A 181 21.84 -31.72 -17.63
C PRO A 181 22.74 -30.65 -18.27
N SER A 182 23.74 -30.19 -17.54
CA SER A 182 24.68 -29.19 -18.03
C SER A 182 26.11 -29.49 -17.55
N ASP A 183 27.03 -29.61 -18.48
CA ASP A 183 28.46 -29.77 -18.14
C ASP A 183 29.13 -28.45 -17.74
N GLN A 184 28.42 -27.30 -17.96
CA GLN A 184 28.95 -25.96 -17.72
C GLN A 184 28.52 -25.40 -16.37
N HIS A 185 27.41 -25.89 -15.82
CA HIS A 185 26.82 -25.38 -14.58
C HIS A 185 26.64 -26.50 -13.58
N PRO A 186 26.99 -26.26 -12.30
CA PRO A 186 26.72 -27.21 -11.24
C PRO A 186 25.22 -27.41 -11.04
N GLU A 187 24.83 -28.41 -10.26
CA GLU A 187 23.45 -28.69 -9.92
C GLU A 187 22.82 -27.47 -9.20
N ASP A 188 21.52 -27.27 -9.45
CA ASP A 188 20.71 -26.18 -8.87
C ASP A 188 21.17 -24.74 -9.22
N VAL A 189 21.88 -24.57 -10.34
CA VAL A 189 22.18 -23.25 -10.92
C VAL A 189 21.27 -22.95 -12.10
N VAL A 190 20.85 -21.69 -12.24
CA VAL A 190 20.03 -21.22 -13.37
C VAL A 190 20.87 -21.18 -14.64
N ILE A 191 20.47 -21.96 -15.66
CA ILE A 191 21.14 -22.02 -16.97
C ILE A 191 20.64 -20.89 -17.87
N GLU A 192 19.31 -20.67 -17.88
CA GLU A 192 18.65 -19.77 -18.82
C GLU A 192 17.41 -19.16 -18.22
N GLU A 193 17.19 -17.87 -18.48
CA GLU A 193 15.97 -17.15 -18.13
C GLU A 193 14.96 -17.25 -19.29
N LEU A 194 13.90 -18.04 -19.10
CA LEU A 194 12.83 -18.21 -20.10
C LEU A 194 11.85 -17.04 -20.10
N GLN A 195 11.58 -16.47 -18.93
CA GLN A 195 10.77 -15.28 -18.76
C GLN A 195 11.33 -14.45 -17.61
N ARG A 196 11.46 -13.16 -17.85
CA ARG A 196 12.05 -12.24 -16.87
C ARG A 196 11.21 -12.10 -15.62
N GLY A 197 11.88 -12.24 -14.47
CA GLY A 197 11.36 -11.86 -13.18
C GLY A 197 11.49 -10.36 -12.94
N TYR A 198 10.55 -9.82 -12.17
CA TYR A 198 10.54 -8.40 -11.78
C TYR A 198 10.22 -8.23 -10.32
N GLN A 199 10.82 -7.20 -9.71
CA GLN A 199 10.57 -6.79 -8.33
C GLN A 199 10.32 -5.29 -8.24
N LEU A 200 9.46 -4.88 -7.30
CA LEU A 200 9.18 -3.49 -6.93
C LEU A 200 9.78 -3.21 -5.57
N ASN A 201 10.85 -2.40 -5.50
CA ASN A 201 11.52 -2.05 -4.25
C ASN A 201 11.86 -3.28 -3.36
N GLY A 202 12.27 -4.40 -3.97
CA GLY A 202 12.58 -5.66 -3.28
C GLY A 202 11.40 -6.61 -3.07
N ARG A 203 10.17 -6.21 -3.41
CA ARG A 203 9.00 -7.09 -3.38
C ARG A 203 8.78 -7.73 -4.74
N VAL A 204 8.68 -9.04 -4.79
CA VAL A 204 8.48 -9.79 -6.04
C VAL A 204 7.13 -9.43 -6.66
N LEU A 205 7.15 -8.95 -7.91
CA LEU A 205 5.98 -8.76 -8.77
C LEU A 205 5.64 -10.04 -9.51
N ARG A 206 6.67 -10.69 -10.04
CA ARG A 206 6.59 -11.95 -10.77
C ARG A 206 7.93 -12.68 -10.67
N HIS A 207 7.88 -13.98 -10.37
CA HIS A 207 9.05 -14.83 -10.36
C HIS A 207 9.65 -14.94 -11.77
N ALA A 208 10.97 -15.11 -11.85
CA ALA A 208 11.60 -15.44 -13.11
C ALA A 208 11.34 -16.92 -13.44
N LEU A 209 10.84 -17.21 -14.65
CA LEU A 209 10.74 -18.57 -15.13
C LEU A 209 12.10 -18.99 -15.67
N VAL A 210 12.65 -20.02 -15.07
CA VAL A 210 14.04 -20.41 -15.33
C VAL A 210 14.18 -21.89 -15.69
N LYS A 211 15.26 -22.18 -16.43
CA LYS A 211 15.78 -23.51 -16.64
C LYS A 211 16.93 -23.72 -15.64
N VAL A 212 16.90 -24.82 -14.91
CA VAL A 212 17.86 -25.12 -13.83
C VAL A 212 18.74 -26.32 -14.23
N SER A 213 20.01 -26.25 -13.89
CA SER A 213 20.98 -27.35 -14.12
C SER A 213 20.71 -28.53 -13.20
N MET A 214 20.81 -29.73 -13.74
CA MET A 214 20.88 -30.98 -12.99
C MET A 214 22.33 -31.40 -12.70
N GLY A 215 23.29 -30.52 -12.99
CA GLY A 215 24.69 -30.86 -13.00
C GLY A 215 25.10 -31.61 -14.23
N PRO A 216 26.38 -32.02 -14.34
CA PRO A 216 26.84 -32.90 -15.40
C PRO A 216 26.03 -34.19 -15.34
N GLY A 217 25.38 -34.53 -16.44
CA GLY A 217 24.63 -35.77 -16.58
C GLY A 217 25.49 -36.97 -16.14
N PRO A 218 24.91 -38.17 -16.02
CA PRO A 218 25.70 -39.39 -15.76
C PRO A 218 26.69 -39.56 -16.90
N GLY A 219 27.80 -38.81 -16.80
CA GLY A 219 28.89 -38.87 -17.71
C GLY A 219 29.42 -40.28 -17.76
N ASP A 220 29.81 -40.73 -18.93
CA ASP A 220 30.44 -41.95 -19.26
C ASP A 220 31.66 -42.25 -18.35
N GLN A 221 31.39 -42.60 -17.10
CA GLN A 221 32.40 -43.12 -16.15
C GLN A 221 32.87 -44.53 -16.52
N SER A 222 32.53 -44.99 -17.74
CA SER A 222 32.87 -46.31 -18.24
C SER A 222 34.26 -46.41 -18.85
N GLN A 223 35.04 -45.33 -18.91
CA GLN A 223 36.35 -45.37 -19.57
C GLN A 223 37.59 -45.28 -18.65
N GLU A 224 37.44 -45.15 -17.34
CA GLU A 224 38.61 -45.01 -16.46
C GLU A 224 38.92 -46.25 -15.60
N GLN A 225 38.29 -47.42 -15.86
CA GLN A 225 38.59 -48.67 -15.15
C GLN A 225 39.09 -49.80 -16.08
N ALA A 226 39.63 -49.49 -17.24
CA ALA A 226 40.33 -50.46 -18.10
C ALA A 226 41.71 -49.94 -18.50
N GLY A 227 42.62 -49.96 -17.57
CA GLY A 227 44.03 -49.67 -17.80
C GLY A 227 44.89 -50.30 -16.73
#